data_5885e9bb1a9c7d44cfaa3243f8b893e6
#
_entry.id   5885e9bb1a9c7d44cfaa3243f8b893e6
#
_cell.length_a   1.000
_cell.length_b   1.000
_cell.length_c   1.000
_cell.angle_alpha   90.00
_cell.angle_beta   90.00
_cell.angle_gamma   90.00
#
_symmetry.space_group_name_H-M   'P 1'
#
loop_
_entity.id
_entity.type
_entity.pdbx_description
1 polymer ?
#
loop_
_entity_poly.entity_id
_entity_poly.type
_entity_poly.pdbx_seq_one_letter_code
_entity_poly.pdbx_strand_id
1 'polypeptide(L)'
;AYLKDDVIRYGGRTYVAVKGHTSSADFYTDASHWNLFSDGTKWQSDWSTATFYKINDIVRYGGIIYICNTGHTAQATLEADQSKWDQFATSIDWKDNWVAGTVYKANDLVKYGGNIYLCNTGHTAAATNALGLEADTLKWDLFSEGQDWKQNWAISTRYKVNDIIKYGGSLYVCNTGHTSSA
;
A
#
# COMPACT_ATOMS: atom_id res chain seq x y z
N ALA A 1 -35.76 -1.50 15.84
CA ALA A 1 -36.44 -0.19 15.84
C ALA A 1 -35.65 0.77 16.71
N TYR A 2 -35.61 2.03 16.29
CA TYR A 2 -35.01 3.14 17.01
C TYR A 2 -36.08 4.11 17.49
N LEU A 3 -35.84 4.73 18.63
CA LEU A 3 -36.69 5.79 19.16
C LEU A 3 -36.10 7.16 18.83
N LYS A 4 -36.90 8.21 18.90
CA LYS A 4 -36.38 9.57 18.85
C LYS A 4 -35.32 9.78 19.93
N ASP A 5 -34.28 10.51 19.61
CA ASP A 5 -33.12 10.80 20.44
C ASP A 5 -32.17 9.61 20.71
N ASP A 6 -32.41 8.42 20.12
CA ASP A 6 -31.45 7.36 20.14
C ASP A 6 -30.19 7.80 19.40
N VAL A 7 -29.01 7.43 19.91
CA VAL A 7 -27.70 7.75 19.34
C VAL A 7 -27.04 6.51 18.81
N ILE A 8 -26.59 6.55 17.57
CA ILE A 8 -25.85 5.46 16.92
C ILE A 8 -24.53 5.93 16.34
N ARG A 9 -23.64 4.98 16.13
CA ARG A 9 -22.42 5.19 15.34
C ARG A 9 -22.54 4.46 14.01
N TYR A 10 -22.29 5.20 12.93
CA TYR A 10 -22.24 4.64 11.59
C TYR A 10 -20.99 5.16 10.86
N GLY A 11 -20.06 4.25 10.55
CA GLY A 11 -18.72 4.65 10.09
C GLY A 11 -17.96 5.41 11.19
N GLY A 12 -17.26 6.45 10.80
CA GLY A 12 -16.57 7.37 11.71
C GLY A 12 -17.50 8.38 12.40
N ARG A 13 -18.79 8.41 12.05
CA ARG A 13 -19.75 9.43 12.50
C ARG A 13 -20.73 8.92 13.53
N THR A 14 -21.19 9.85 14.39
CA THR A 14 -22.27 9.60 15.34
C THR A 14 -23.53 10.36 14.89
N TYR A 15 -24.68 9.72 14.98
CA TYR A 15 -25.97 10.25 14.56
C TYR A 15 -26.99 10.15 15.68
N VAL A 16 -27.94 11.09 15.70
CA VAL A 16 -29.10 11.08 16.59
C VAL A 16 -30.39 10.91 15.81
N ALA A 17 -31.28 10.04 16.26
CA ALA A 17 -32.57 9.81 15.64
C ALA A 17 -33.50 11.03 15.88
N VAL A 18 -34.03 11.63 14.80
CA VAL A 18 -34.97 12.75 14.88
C VAL A 18 -36.40 12.29 15.05
N LYS A 19 -36.69 11.05 14.72
CA LYS A 19 -38.00 10.37 14.93
C LYS A 19 -37.82 8.87 15.06
N GLY A 20 -38.78 8.22 15.73
CA GLY A 20 -38.81 6.76 15.85
C GLY A 20 -39.01 6.11 14.47
N HIS A 21 -38.25 5.04 14.18
CA HIS A 21 -38.37 4.26 12.95
C HIS A 21 -37.79 2.86 13.12
N THR A 22 -38.08 1.97 12.19
CA THR A 22 -37.38 0.70 12.04
C THR A 22 -36.34 0.85 10.94
N SER A 23 -35.09 0.46 11.23
CA SER A 23 -34.01 0.56 10.24
C SER A 23 -34.26 -0.29 9.02
N SER A 24 -33.97 0.27 7.85
CA SER A 24 -33.84 -0.44 6.59
C SER A 24 -32.54 -1.27 6.55
N ALA A 25 -32.30 -1.96 5.44
CA ALA A 25 -31.06 -2.70 5.23
C ALA A 25 -29.86 -1.75 4.97
N ASP A 26 -30.12 -0.52 4.56
CA ASP A 26 -29.11 0.49 4.26
C ASP A 26 -29.39 1.80 4.99
N PHE A 27 -28.37 2.34 5.67
CA PHE A 27 -28.43 3.58 6.42
C PHE A 27 -28.86 4.78 5.56
N TYR A 28 -28.43 4.83 4.33
CA TYR A 28 -28.74 5.98 3.45
C TYR A 28 -30.23 6.06 3.07
N THR A 29 -30.91 4.90 3.06
CA THR A 29 -32.37 4.84 2.88
C THR A 29 -33.10 5.52 4.05
N ASP A 30 -32.51 5.43 5.24
CA ASP A 30 -33.05 6.01 6.47
C ASP A 30 -32.48 7.40 6.80
N ALA A 31 -31.67 7.99 5.91
CA ALA A 31 -30.90 9.20 6.21
C ALA A 31 -31.75 10.35 6.75
N SER A 32 -33.01 10.49 6.28
CA SER A 32 -33.94 11.52 6.74
C SER A 32 -34.41 11.34 8.20
N HIS A 33 -34.12 10.21 8.80
CA HIS A 33 -34.47 9.89 10.21
C HIS A 33 -33.32 10.21 11.17
N TRP A 34 -32.16 10.65 10.65
CA TRP A 34 -30.95 10.85 11.40
C TRP A 34 -30.37 12.25 11.19
N ASN A 35 -29.97 12.91 12.27
CA ASN A 35 -29.13 14.08 12.22
C ASN A 35 -27.71 13.71 12.60
N LEU A 36 -26.72 14.30 11.92
CA LEU A 36 -25.33 14.19 12.32
C LEU A 36 -25.14 14.85 13.68
N PHE A 37 -24.66 14.06 14.66
CA PHE A 37 -24.39 14.53 16.01
C PHE A 37 -22.91 14.90 16.18
N SER A 38 -22.01 14.07 15.66
CA SER A 38 -20.56 14.32 15.72
C SER A 38 -19.86 13.70 14.54
N ASP A 39 -18.94 14.48 13.92
CA ASP A 39 -17.98 13.98 12.97
C ASP A 39 -16.81 13.33 13.72
N GLY A 40 -16.41 12.16 13.25
CA GLY A 40 -15.26 11.43 13.75
C GLY A 40 -14.75 10.48 12.69
N THR A 41 -13.66 9.80 12.98
CA THR A 41 -13.04 8.81 12.08
C THR A 41 -13.03 7.43 12.72
N LYS A 42 -12.96 6.38 11.90
CA LYS A 42 -12.84 5.01 12.36
C LYS A 42 -11.70 4.31 11.64
N TRP A 43 -10.69 3.87 12.38
CA TRP A 43 -9.62 3.05 11.86
C TRP A 43 -10.12 1.64 11.54
N GLN A 44 -9.87 1.17 10.29
CA GLN A 44 -10.28 -0.15 9.79
C GLN A 44 -9.11 -1.09 9.48
N SER A 45 -7.87 -0.70 9.79
CA SER A 45 -6.64 -1.41 9.42
C SER A 45 -6.29 -1.29 7.94
N ASP A 46 -5.76 -2.41 7.36
CA ASP A 46 -5.43 -2.43 5.94
C ASP A 46 -6.70 -2.50 5.08
N TRP A 47 -6.65 -1.81 3.95
CA TRP A 47 -7.69 -1.90 2.95
C TRP A 47 -7.82 -3.34 2.42
N SER A 48 -9.06 -3.78 2.22
CA SER A 48 -9.37 -5.11 1.72
C SER A 48 -10.46 -5.04 0.65
N THR A 49 -10.28 -5.80 -0.43
CA THR A 49 -11.28 -5.94 -1.50
C THR A 49 -12.61 -6.53 -0.97
N ALA A 50 -13.73 -6.25 -1.65
CA ALA A 50 -15.08 -6.72 -1.32
C ALA A 50 -15.57 -6.34 0.09
N THR A 51 -14.87 -5.46 0.80
CA THR A 51 -15.26 -4.91 2.10
C THR A 51 -16.10 -3.65 1.90
N PHE A 52 -17.21 -3.54 2.65
CA PHE A 52 -18.00 -2.31 2.64
C PHE A 52 -17.38 -1.29 3.59
N TYR A 53 -16.92 -0.16 3.02
CA TYR A 53 -16.41 0.98 3.76
C TYR A 53 -17.44 2.09 3.86
N LYS A 54 -17.51 2.72 5.02
CA LYS A 54 -18.41 3.80 5.34
C LYS A 54 -17.68 5.14 5.31
N ILE A 55 -18.40 6.21 5.18
CA ILE A 55 -17.82 7.55 5.26
C ILE A 55 -17.03 7.73 6.55
N ASN A 56 -15.86 8.37 6.46
CA ASN A 56 -14.89 8.56 7.53
C ASN A 56 -14.24 7.27 8.09
N ASP A 57 -14.39 6.12 7.42
CA ASP A 57 -13.51 4.99 7.67
C ASP A 57 -12.10 5.32 7.17
N ILE A 58 -11.09 5.01 7.96
CA ILE A 58 -9.67 5.20 7.62
C ILE A 58 -9.03 3.85 7.40
N VAL A 59 -8.30 3.72 6.30
CA VAL A 59 -7.57 2.50 5.92
C VAL A 59 -6.13 2.82 5.55
N ARG A 60 -5.26 1.82 5.68
CA ARG A 60 -3.92 1.84 5.09
C ARG A 60 -3.94 1.04 3.78
N TYR A 61 -3.35 1.61 2.74
CA TYR A 61 -3.11 0.93 1.48
C TYR A 61 -1.73 1.30 0.95
N GLY A 62 -0.79 0.34 0.95
CA GLY A 62 0.63 0.64 0.79
C GLY A 62 1.14 1.53 1.91
N GLY A 63 2.03 2.44 1.61
CA GLY A 63 2.53 3.44 2.54
C GLY A 63 1.62 4.66 2.72
N ILE A 64 0.35 4.60 2.30
CA ILE A 64 -0.57 5.73 2.34
C ILE A 64 -1.78 5.41 3.21
N ILE A 65 -2.20 6.39 4.00
CA ILE A 65 -3.43 6.34 4.79
C ILE A 65 -4.53 7.09 4.01
N TYR A 66 -5.67 6.45 3.83
CA TYR A 66 -6.83 7.00 3.14
C TYR A 66 -8.02 7.11 4.07
N ILE A 67 -8.86 8.11 3.82
CA ILE A 67 -10.17 8.29 4.47
C ILE A 67 -11.26 8.12 3.42
N CYS A 68 -12.27 7.31 3.72
CA CYS A 68 -13.43 7.10 2.86
C CYS A 68 -14.31 8.36 2.85
N ASN A 69 -14.50 8.96 1.68
CA ASN A 69 -15.37 10.14 1.49
C ASN A 69 -16.78 9.75 1.04
N THR A 70 -16.96 8.54 0.50
CA THR A 70 -18.25 8.04 0.01
C THR A 70 -18.36 6.55 0.32
N GLY A 71 -19.44 6.16 1.04
CA GLY A 71 -19.68 4.76 1.38
C GLY A 71 -19.82 3.88 0.14
N HIS A 72 -19.07 2.77 0.08
CA HIS A 72 -19.05 1.85 -1.06
C HIS A 72 -18.49 0.48 -0.67
N THR A 73 -18.73 -0.52 -1.53
CA THR A 73 -18.01 -1.80 -1.45
C THR A 73 -16.76 -1.73 -2.31
N ALA A 74 -15.61 -2.03 -1.71
CA ALA A 74 -14.31 -1.98 -2.38
C ALA A 74 -14.23 -2.95 -3.56
N GLN A 75 -13.71 -2.47 -4.68
CA GLN A 75 -13.45 -3.24 -5.88
C GLN A 75 -12.17 -4.11 -5.75
N ALA A 76 -11.56 -4.49 -6.87
CA ALA A 76 -10.36 -5.33 -6.86
C ALA A 76 -9.12 -4.61 -6.33
N THR A 77 -9.02 -3.28 -6.52
CA THR A 77 -7.92 -2.43 -6.05
C THR A 77 -8.47 -1.09 -5.56
N LEU A 78 -7.72 -0.39 -4.70
CA LEU A 78 -8.13 0.94 -4.22
C LEU A 78 -8.16 1.95 -5.36
N GLU A 79 -7.26 1.82 -6.33
CA GLU A 79 -7.18 2.71 -7.51
C GLU A 79 -8.48 2.66 -8.35
N ALA A 80 -9.16 1.50 -8.40
CA ALA A 80 -10.46 1.38 -9.08
C ALA A 80 -11.58 2.18 -8.39
N ASP A 81 -11.41 2.46 -7.10
CA ASP A 81 -12.34 3.23 -6.26
C ASP A 81 -11.76 4.58 -5.84
N GLN A 82 -10.69 5.07 -6.45
CA GLN A 82 -9.93 6.22 -5.97
C GLN A 82 -10.80 7.46 -5.71
N SER A 83 -11.85 7.68 -6.49
CA SER A 83 -12.78 8.79 -6.28
C SER A 83 -13.60 8.73 -4.97
N LYS A 84 -13.58 7.58 -4.27
CA LYS A 84 -14.25 7.34 -2.99
C LYS A 84 -13.34 7.53 -1.79
N TRP A 85 -12.06 7.84 -2.05
CA TRP A 85 -11.02 7.94 -1.05
C TRP A 85 -10.30 9.28 -1.16
N ASP A 86 -10.06 9.92 -0.04
CA ASP A 86 -9.16 11.05 0.07
C ASP A 86 -7.89 10.59 0.79
N GLN A 87 -6.73 11.07 0.34
CA GLN A 87 -5.49 10.82 1.04
C GLN A 87 -5.48 11.56 2.37
N PHE A 88 -5.35 10.83 3.48
CA PHE A 88 -5.36 11.39 4.82
C PHE A 88 -3.95 11.66 5.32
N ALA A 89 -3.03 10.73 5.10
CA ALA A 89 -1.61 10.88 5.47
C ALA A 89 -0.73 10.00 4.58
N THR A 90 0.53 10.39 4.43
CA THR A 90 1.56 9.61 3.75
C THR A 90 2.46 8.97 4.78
N SER A 91 2.75 7.68 4.61
CA SER A 91 3.76 6.94 5.35
C SER A 91 4.56 6.07 4.38
N ILE A 92 5.55 5.37 4.90
CA ILE A 92 6.40 4.43 4.14
C ILE A 92 6.14 3.04 4.71
N ASP A 93 6.03 2.03 3.84
CA ASP A 93 5.84 0.64 4.24
C ASP A 93 7.03 -0.21 3.80
N TRP A 94 7.78 -0.76 4.76
CA TRP A 94 8.94 -1.60 4.51
C TRP A 94 8.51 -3.01 4.08
N LYS A 95 9.00 -3.48 2.92
CA LYS A 95 8.65 -4.78 2.30
C LYS A 95 9.81 -5.76 2.23
N ASP A 96 10.90 -5.51 2.94
CA ASP A 96 12.11 -6.33 2.88
C ASP A 96 12.76 -6.34 1.48
N ASN A 97 13.24 -7.50 1.01
CA ASN A 97 13.87 -7.59 -0.31
C ASN A 97 12.83 -7.54 -1.44
N TRP A 98 13.18 -6.88 -2.52
CA TRP A 98 12.41 -6.94 -3.75
C TRP A 98 12.25 -8.38 -4.24
N VAL A 99 11.03 -8.75 -4.63
CA VAL A 99 10.68 -10.09 -5.14
C VAL A 99 9.93 -9.95 -6.45
N ALA A 100 10.36 -10.69 -7.47
CA ALA A 100 9.70 -10.75 -8.78
C ALA A 100 8.23 -11.19 -8.66
N GLY A 101 7.35 -10.64 -9.50
CA GLY A 101 5.94 -10.97 -9.54
C GLY A 101 5.11 -10.48 -8.35
N THR A 102 5.73 -9.77 -7.41
CA THR A 102 5.03 -9.18 -6.26
C THR A 102 4.33 -7.89 -6.66
N VAL A 103 3.12 -7.67 -6.14
CA VAL A 103 2.40 -6.40 -6.30
C VAL A 103 2.93 -5.42 -5.26
N TYR A 104 3.54 -4.34 -5.73
CA TYR A 104 3.97 -3.22 -4.90
C TYR A 104 3.05 -2.02 -5.07
N LYS A 105 2.89 -1.27 -3.99
CA LYS A 105 2.04 -0.08 -3.92
C LYS A 105 2.90 1.17 -3.78
N ALA A 106 2.35 2.33 -4.08
CA ALA A 106 3.03 3.58 -3.82
C ALA A 106 3.47 3.70 -2.37
N ASN A 107 4.69 4.18 -2.14
CA ASN A 107 5.38 4.31 -0.86
C ASN A 107 5.78 2.97 -0.19
N ASP A 108 5.72 1.84 -0.89
CA ASP A 108 6.42 0.63 -0.44
C ASP A 108 7.93 0.83 -0.61
N LEU A 109 8.72 0.48 0.42
CA LEU A 109 10.17 0.44 0.38
C LEU A 109 10.66 -0.99 0.24
N VAL A 110 11.62 -1.21 -0.65
CA VAL A 110 12.28 -2.50 -0.84
C VAL A 110 13.79 -2.35 -0.83
N LYS A 111 14.48 -3.40 -0.39
CA LYS A 111 15.92 -3.55 -0.61
C LYS A 111 16.16 -4.32 -1.92
N TYR A 112 17.03 -3.78 -2.77
CA TYR A 112 17.49 -4.46 -3.98
C TYR A 112 18.99 -4.21 -4.20
N GLY A 113 19.78 -5.28 -4.08
CA GLY A 113 21.24 -5.13 -3.98
C GLY A 113 21.64 -4.39 -2.71
N GLY A 114 22.60 -3.48 -2.82
CA GLY A 114 23.00 -2.61 -1.72
C GLY A 114 22.04 -1.44 -1.46
N ASN A 115 21.07 -1.22 -2.35
CA ASN A 115 20.25 -0.01 -2.35
C ASN A 115 18.85 -0.25 -1.79
N ILE A 116 18.24 0.83 -1.30
CA ILE A 116 16.82 0.87 -0.92
C ILE A 116 16.07 1.72 -1.94
N TYR A 117 14.94 1.22 -2.43
CA TYR A 117 14.09 1.88 -3.41
C TYR A 117 12.69 2.11 -2.86
N LEU A 118 12.12 3.26 -3.21
CA LEU A 118 10.74 3.64 -2.93
C LEU A 118 9.90 3.41 -4.19
N CYS A 119 8.81 2.66 -4.05
CA CYS A 119 7.83 2.52 -5.11
C CYS A 119 7.08 3.86 -5.29
N ASN A 120 7.21 4.49 -6.45
CA ASN A 120 6.53 5.74 -6.77
C ASN A 120 5.18 5.52 -7.46
N THR A 121 5.00 4.36 -8.10
CA THR A 121 3.79 3.98 -8.83
C THR A 121 3.47 2.52 -8.57
N GLY A 122 2.25 2.24 -8.07
CA GLY A 122 1.80 0.87 -7.82
C GLY A 122 1.83 0.00 -9.09
N HIS A 123 2.43 -1.19 -9.00
CA HIS A 123 2.58 -2.11 -10.13
C HIS A 123 2.85 -3.54 -9.66
N THR A 124 2.77 -4.49 -10.58
CA THR A 124 3.31 -5.84 -10.36
C THR A 124 4.76 -5.86 -10.86
N ALA A 125 5.70 -6.19 -9.99
CA ALA A 125 7.11 -6.30 -10.34
C ALA A 125 7.32 -7.32 -11.47
N ALA A 126 8.35 -7.10 -12.31
CA ALA A 126 8.69 -7.99 -13.40
C ALA A 126 8.69 -9.47 -12.99
N ALA A 127 8.13 -10.34 -13.84
CA ALA A 127 7.79 -11.72 -13.49
C ALA A 127 9.01 -12.64 -13.28
N THR A 128 10.22 -12.21 -13.60
CA THR A 128 11.44 -13.01 -13.47
C THR A 128 12.55 -12.28 -12.73
N ASN A 129 13.24 -12.97 -11.83
CA ASN A 129 14.43 -12.44 -11.16
C ASN A 129 15.58 -12.12 -12.13
N ALA A 130 15.56 -12.67 -13.36
CA ALA A 130 16.57 -12.41 -14.37
C ALA A 130 16.51 -10.97 -14.90
N LEU A 131 15.33 -10.36 -14.91
CA LEU A 131 15.14 -8.96 -15.33
C LEU A 131 15.40 -7.99 -14.17
N GLY A 132 15.13 -8.42 -12.93
CA GLY A 132 15.32 -7.63 -11.73
C GLY A 132 14.44 -6.38 -11.66
N LEU A 133 14.71 -5.54 -10.67
CA LEU A 133 14.07 -4.22 -10.51
C LEU A 133 14.39 -3.30 -11.71
N GLU A 134 15.49 -3.54 -12.39
CA GLU A 134 15.92 -2.77 -13.56
C GLU A 134 14.90 -2.80 -14.72
N ALA A 135 14.02 -3.81 -14.78
CA ALA A 135 12.94 -3.85 -15.77
C ALA A 135 11.84 -2.83 -15.50
N ASP A 136 11.71 -2.39 -14.27
CA ASP A 136 10.63 -1.50 -13.80
C ASP A 136 11.17 -0.16 -13.26
N THR A 137 12.36 0.28 -13.67
CA THR A 137 13.07 1.45 -13.09
C THR A 137 12.21 2.70 -12.96
N LEU A 138 11.29 2.94 -13.90
CA LEU A 138 10.42 4.12 -13.88
C LEU A 138 9.38 4.09 -12.74
N LYS A 139 9.22 2.93 -12.07
CA LYS A 139 8.29 2.73 -10.95
C LYS A 139 8.97 2.87 -9.58
N TRP A 140 10.28 3.08 -9.59
CA TRP A 140 11.09 3.10 -8.39
C TRP A 140 11.96 4.34 -8.33
N ASP A 141 11.98 4.99 -7.19
CA ASP A 141 12.92 6.06 -6.86
C ASP A 141 14.00 5.49 -5.93
N LEU A 142 15.27 5.86 -6.17
CA LEU A 142 16.35 5.53 -5.26
C LEU A 142 16.14 6.31 -3.94
N PHE A 143 15.91 5.58 -2.86
CA PHE A 143 15.68 6.17 -1.54
C PHE A 143 17.00 6.31 -0.76
N SER A 144 17.83 5.28 -0.79
CA SER A 144 19.12 5.27 -0.11
C SER A 144 20.11 4.36 -0.83
N GLU A 145 21.33 4.84 -1.00
CA GLU A 145 22.45 4.02 -1.47
C GLU A 145 23.09 3.27 -0.31
N GLY A 146 23.52 2.05 -0.57
CA GLY A 146 24.22 1.20 0.35
C GLY A 146 25.00 0.13 -0.38
N GLN A 147 25.58 -0.80 0.33
CA GLN A 147 26.36 -1.89 -0.21
C GLN A 147 25.88 -3.22 0.36
N ASP A 148 25.95 -4.31 -0.42
CA ASP A 148 25.56 -5.65 -0.01
C ASP A 148 26.71 -6.64 -0.26
N TRP A 149 27.24 -7.22 0.80
CA TRP A 149 28.36 -8.19 0.73
C TRP A 149 27.87 -9.56 0.25
N LYS A 150 28.38 -10.04 -0.90
CA LYS A 150 28.00 -11.31 -1.56
C LYS A 150 29.06 -12.41 -1.44
N GLN A 151 30.09 -12.18 -0.69
CA GLN A 151 31.22 -13.14 -0.53
C GLN A 151 32.06 -13.29 -1.81
N ASN A 152 32.45 -14.54 -2.19
CA ASN A 152 33.24 -14.77 -3.38
C ASN A 152 32.39 -14.69 -4.64
N TRP A 153 32.99 -14.20 -5.71
CA TRP A 153 32.36 -14.24 -7.03
C TRP A 153 32.02 -15.67 -7.41
N ALA A 154 30.83 -15.86 -7.99
CA ALA A 154 30.34 -17.14 -8.49
C ALA A 154 29.75 -16.96 -9.89
N ILE A 155 29.93 -17.97 -10.75
CA ILE A 155 29.35 -18.04 -12.08
C ILE A 155 27.82 -18.23 -11.99
N SER A 156 27.08 -17.79 -13.01
CA SER A 156 25.60 -17.91 -13.12
C SER A 156 24.85 -17.31 -11.93
N THR A 157 25.45 -16.31 -11.30
CA THR A 157 24.88 -15.60 -10.16
C THR A 157 24.41 -14.22 -10.58
N ARG A 158 23.17 -13.86 -10.19
CA ARG A 158 22.66 -12.50 -10.42
C ARG A 158 23.30 -11.53 -9.42
N TYR A 159 24.10 -10.60 -9.92
CA TYR A 159 24.63 -9.47 -9.16
C TYR A 159 23.84 -8.21 -9.46
N LYS A 160 23.61 -7.42 -8.43
CA LYS A 160 22.83 -6.19 -8.47
C LYS A 160 23.75 -4.99 -8.25
N VAL A 161 23.31 -3.79 -8.59
CA VAL A 161 24.08 -2.57 -8.33
C VAL A 161 24.45 -2.48 -6.85
N ASN A 162 25.70 -2.10 -6.57
CA ASN A 162 26.29 -1.99 -5.24
C ASN A 162 26.45 -3.32 -4.46
N ASP A 163 26.27 -4.48 -5.12
CA ASP A 163 26.76 -5.75 -4.54
C ASP A 163 28.30 -5.72 -4.54
N ILE A 164 28.90 -6.13 -3.43
CA ILE A 164 30.36 -6.29 -3.26
C ILE A 164 30.71 -7.76 -3.30
N ILE A 165 31.67 -8.12 -4.12
CA ILE A 165 32.20 -9.48 -4.22
C ILE A 165 33.72 -9.50 -4.03
N LYS A 166 34.25 -10.67 -3.67
CA LYS A 166 35.69 -10.96 -3.68
C LYS A 166 36.05 -11.86 -4.85
N TYR A 167 37.06 -11.50 -5.62
CA TYR A 167 37.61 -12.31 -6.69
C TYR A 167 39.13 -12.12 -6.80
N GLY A 168 39.89 -13.22 -6.86
CA GLY A 168 41.35 -13.17 -7.02
C GLY A 168 42.09 -12.34 -5.96
N GLY A 169 41.57 -12.29 -4.71
CA GLY A 169 42.16 -11.52 -3.63
C GLY A 169 41.76 -10.03 -3.58
N SER A 170 41.02 -9.54 -4.59
CA SER A 170 40.52 -8.17 -4.67
C SER A 170 39.01 -8.09 -4.41
N LEU A 171 38.56 -6.90 -3.99
CA LEU A 171 37.12 -6.59 -3.84
C LEU A 171 36.65 -5.79 -5.05
N TYR A 172 35.45 -6.11 -5.52
CA TYR A 172 34.79 -5.46 -6.62
C TYR A 172 33.37 -5.05 -6.23
N VAL A 173 32.95 -3.89 -6.73
CA VAL A 173 31.56 -3.40 -6.60
C VAL A 173 30.87 -3.56 -7.95
N CYS A 174 29.71 -4.18 -7.94
CA CYS A 174 28.87 -4.29 -9.14
C CYS A 174 28.30 -2.92 -9.49
N ASN A 175 28.62 -2.38 -10.64
CA ASN A 175 28.15 -1.08 -11.13
C ASN A 175 26.94 -1.19 -12.07
N THR A 176 26.68 -2.40 -12.59
CA THR A 176 25.55 -2.68 -13.49
C THR A 176 25.00 -4.06 -13.18
N GLY A 177 23.69 -4.14 -12.91
CA GLY A 177 23.03 -5.42 -12.61
C GLY A 177 23.14 -6.41 -13.77
N HIS A 178 23.73 -7.60 -13.52
CA HIS A 178 23.94 -8.64 -14.54
C HIS A 178 23.96 -10.03 -13.93
N THR A 179 23.82 -11.05 -14.77
CA THR A 179 24.13 -12.43 -14.40
C THR A 179 25.52 -12.77 -14.88
N SER A 180 26.40 -13.21 -13.97
CA SER A 180 27.79 -13.55 -14.26
C SER A 180 27.89 -14.70 -15.26
N SER A 181 28.83 -14.60 -16.20
CA SER A 181 29.22 -15.65 -17.14
C SER A 181 30.61 -16.17 -16.84
N ALA A 182 30.99 -17.28 -17.48
CA ALA A 182 32.34 -17.86 -17.37
C ALA A 182 33.38 -16.92 -17.98
#